data_e5d38ab201bdb271bac5bd245a9ea360
#
_entry.id   e5d38ab201bdb271bac5bd245a9ea360
#
_cell.length_a   1.000
_cell.length_b   1.000
_cell.length_c   1.000
_cell.angle_alpha   90.00
_cell.angle_beta   90.00
_cell.angle_gamma   90.00
#
_symmetry.space_group_name_H-M   'P 1'
#
loop_
_entity.id
_entity.type
_entity.pdbx_description
1 polymer ?
#
loop_
_entity_poly.entity_id
_entity_poly.type
_entity_poly.pdbx_seq_one_letter_code
_entity_poly.pdbx_strand_id
1 'polypeptide(L)'
;LAESLKTLHKLKAHPIGQSLRHGSQTAQCLTRATDPVIKAFFEAIDPPIRAYLDRQIEDGRVLGRPYKPGDGYRLDRAWSIRLRPHGFHVNHLHPRGWISSACYIELPSAVARRPEGWLQFGEPGIPTHPGLTSEFEVQPQLGHLVLFPSYMWHGTVPFSGEEARMSAAMDVLPV
;
A
#
# COMPACT_ATOMS: atom_id res chain seq x y z
N LEU A 1 -13.75 5.53 8.81
CA LEU A 1 -13.23 4.96 7.56
C LEU A 1 -13.23 3.44 7.58
N ALA A 2 -12.75 2.79 8.68
CA ALA A 2 -12.71 1.33 8.79
C ALA A 2 -14.07 0.69 8.49
N GLU A 3 -15.14 1.16 9.11
CA GLU A 3 -16.47 0.61 8.91
C GLU A 3 -16.98 0.79 7.47
N SER A 4 -16.76 1.97 6.86
CA SER A 4 -17.09 2.20 5.44
C SER A 4 -16.35 1.22 4.54
N LEU A 5 -15.04 1.02 4.76
CA LEU A 5 -14.25 0.08 3.95
C LEU A 5 -14.68 -1.37 4.16
N LYS A 6 -14.99 -1.80 5.39
CA LYS A 6 -15.48 -3.17 5.68
C LYS A 6 -16.69 -3.54 4.85
N THR A 7 -17.62 -2.60 4.63
CA THR A 7 -18.82 -2.84 3.82
C THR A 7 -18.51 -3.17 2.35
N LEU A 8 -17.34 -2.78 1.86
CA LEU A 8 -16.91 -3.00 0.47
C LEU A 8 -16.19 -4.34 0.25
N HIS A 9 -15.77 -5.02 1.34
CA HIS A 9 -15.13 -6.33 1.28
C HIS A 9 -16.14 -7.45 1.09
N LYS A 10 -16.63 -7.63 -0.14
CA LYS A 10 -17.65 -8.64 -0.50
C LYS A 10 -17.06 -10.01 -0.84
N LEU A 11 -15.79 -10.08 -1.17
CA LEU A 11 -15.13 -11.32 -1.56
C LEU A 11 -14.68 -12.10 -0.31
N LYS A 12 -14.92 -13.42 -0.30
CA LYS A 12 -14.48 -14.32 0.79
C LYS A 12 -13.00 -14.66 0.71
N ALA A 13 -12.40 -14.54 -0.47
CA ALA A 13 -10.99 -14.82 -0.75
C ALA A 13 -10.37 -13.70 -1.57
N HIS A 14 -9.04 -13.73 -1.72
CA HIS A 14 -8.35 -12.78 -2.57
C HIS A 14 -8.69 -13.02 -4.06
N PRO A 15 -8.75 -11.97 -4.88
CA PRO A 15 -8.94 -12.12 -6.32
C PRO A 15 -7.75 -12.85 -6.97
N ILE A 16 -8.01 -13.62 -8.01
CA ILE A 16 -6.97 -14.30 -8.79
C ILE A 16 -5.99 -13.26 -9.36
N GLY A 17 -4.71 -13.56 -9.32
CA GLY A 17 -3.66 -12.68 -9.86
C GLY A 17 -3.25 -11.52 -8.94
N GLN A 18 -3.83 -11.39 -7.73
CA GLN A 18 -3.41 -10.41 -6.75
C GLN A 18 -2.32 -10.96 -5.82
N SER A 19 -1.50 -10.04 -5.27
CA SER A 19 -0.38 -10.39 -4.39
C SER A 19 -0.79 -10.84 -2.99
N LEU A 20 -1.98 -10.48 -2.51
CA LEU A 20 -2.42 -10.82 -1.16
C LEU A 20 -2.75 -12.31 -1.01
N ARG A 21 -2.52 -12.84 0.21
CA ARG A 21 -2.90 -14.20 0.64
C ARG A 21 -3.62 -14.10 1.98
N HIS A 22 -4.56 -15.00 2.23
CA HIS A 22 -5.40 -15.02 3.44
C HIS A 22 -6.09 -13.68 3.73
N GLY A 23 -6.75 -13.11 2.72
CA GLY A 23 -7.42 -11.82 2.86
C GLY A 23 -8.44 -11.56 1.76
N SER A 24 -8.95 -10.35 1.75
CA SER A 24 -9.85 -9.84 0.72
C SER A 24 -9.40 -8.45 0.26
N GLN A 25 -9.80 -8.09 -0.94
CA GLN A 25 -9.58 -6.78 -1.53
C GLN A 25 -10.91 -6.25 -2.06
N THR A 26 -11.11 -4.94 -2.02
CA THR A 26 -12.30 -4.32 -2.62
C THR A 26 -12.31 -4.55 -4.13
N ALA A 27 -13.46 -4.94 -4.67
CA ALA A 27 -13.63 -5.23 -6.09
C ALA A 27 -13.65 -3.95 -6.95
N GLN A 28 -14.14 -2.85 -6.38
CA GLN A 28 -14.24 -1.56 -7.06
C GLN A 28 -13.10 -0.63 -6.62
N CYS A 29 -12.68 0.24 -7.55
CA CYS A 29 -11.72 1.28 -7.25
C CYS A 29 -12.32 2.29 -6.27
N LEU A 30 -11.64 2.56 -5.16
CA LEU A 30 -12.11 3.46 -4.11
C LEU A 30 -12.27 4.91 -4.58
N THR A 31 -11.54 5.34 -5.61
CA THR A 31 -11.70 6.69 -6.18
C THR A 31 -13.09 6.93 -6.77
N ARG A 32 -13.86 5.87 -7.01
CA ARG A 32 -15.25 5.93 -7.51
C ARG A 32 -16.28 5.82 -6.39
N ALA A 33 -15.85 5.71 -5.14
CA ALA A 33 -16.77 5.60 -4.00
C ALA A 33 -17.55 6.90 -3.82
N THR A 34 -18.83 6.76 -3.49
CA THR A 34 -19.71 7.90 -3.18
C THR A 34 -19.76 8.20 -1.70
N ASP A 35 -19.27 7.31 -0.85
CA ASP A 35 -19.23 7.46 0.60
C ASP A 35 -18.41 8.70 0.99
N PRO A 36 -18.99 9.65 1.75
CA PRO A 36 -18.33 10.90 2.13
C PRO A 36 -17.07 10.65 3.00
N VAL A 37 -17.03 9.58 3.78
CA VAL A 37 -15.86 9.25 4.62
C VAL A 37 -14.69 8.79 3.76
N ILE A 38 -14.97 8.05 2.66
CA ILE A 38 -13.92 7.64 1.71
C ILE A 38 -13.44 8.85 0.90
N LYS A 39 -14.33 9.78 0.54
CA LYS A 39 -13.91 11.04 -0.12
C LYS A 39 -13.01 11.88 0.78
N ALA A 40 -13.40 12.08 2.03
CA ALA A 40 -12.58 12.78 3.02
C ALA A 40 -11.21 12.13 3.24
N PHE A 41 -11.12 10.79 3.15
CA PHE A 41 -9.83 10.10 3.17
C PHE A 41 -8.93 10.54 2.02
N PHE A 42 -9.45 10.63 0.79
CA PHE A 42 -8.67 11.10 -0.37
C PHE A 42 -8.23 12.55 -0.24
N GLU A 43 -9.08 13.40 0.33
CA GLU A 43 -8.72 14.79 0.64
C GLU A 43 -7.59 14.87 1.68
N ALA A 44 -7.64 14.02 2.70
CA ALA A 44 -6.64 13.98 3.77
C ALA A 44 -5.26 13.49 3.31
N ILE A 45 -5.19 12.61 2.31
CA ILE A 45 -3.91 12.08 1.81
C ILE A 45 -3.28 12.95 0.70
N ASP A 46 -3.99 13.94 0.13
CA ASP A 46 -3.46 14.80 -0.92
C ASP A 46 -2.23 15.61 -0.45
N PRO A 47 -2.27 16.33 0.68
CA PRO A 47 -1.08 17.08 1.13
C PRO A 47 0.18 16.23 1.34
N PRO A 48 0.14 15.08 2.02
CA PRO A 48 1.33 14.26 2.19
C PRO A 48 1.85 13.66 0.87
N ILE A 49 0.99 13.35 -0.10
CA ILE A 49 1.44 12.90 -1.42
C ILE A 49 2.20 14.03 -2.13
N ARG A 50 1.67 15.25 -2.15
CA ARG A 50 2.35 16.43 -2.74
C ARG A 50 3.69 16.68 -2.06
N ALA A 51 3.72 16.73 -0.74
CA ALA A 51 4.95 16.92 0.02
C ALA A 51 6.00 15.84 -0.26
N TYR A 52 5.58 14.58 -0.47
CA TYR A 52 6.50 13.51 -0.87
C TYR A 52 7.07 13.76 -2.26
N LEU A 53 6.24 14.13 -3.24
CA LEU A 53 6.64 14.43 -4.61
C LEU A 53 7.65 15.58 -4.66
N ASP A 54 7.36 16.68 -3.99
CA ASP A 54 8.21 17.87 -3.94
C ASP A 54 9.59 17.53 -3.34
N ARG A 55 9.62 16.76 -2.24
CA ARG A 55 10.87 16.30 -1.61
C ARG A 55 11.71 15.41 -2.53
N GLN A 56 11.07 14.53 -3.33
CA GLN A 56 11.82 13.69 -4.26
C GLN A 56 12.57 14.53 -5.32
N ILE A 57 12.02 15.69 -5.68
CA ILE A 57 12.67 16.64 -6.61
C ILE A 57 13.82 17.34 -5.92
N GLU A 58 13.60 17.90 -4.72
CA GLU A 58 14.61 18.59 -3.93
C GLU A 58 15.83 17.70 -3.67
N ASP A 59 15.60 16.41 -3.38
CA ASP A 59 16.65 15.40 -3.19
C ASP A 59 17.34 14.97 -4.50
N GLY A 60 16.93 15.50 -5.67
CA GLY A 60 17.44 15.11 -6.97
C GLY A 60 17.12 13.67 -7.37
N ARG A 61 16.15 13.05 -6.72
CA ARG A 61 15.72 11.68 -6.98
C ARG A 61 14.85 11.64 -8.22
N VAL A 62 15.38 11.10 -9.28
CA VAL A 62 14.64 10.92 -10.52
C VAL A 62 13.72 9.71 -10.37
N LEU A 63 12.43 9.94 -10.22
CA LEU A 63 11.40 8.89 -10.20
C LEU A 63 11.11 8.29 -11.60
N GLY A 64 12.09 8.35 -12.51
CA GLY A 64 12.00 7.80 -13.85
C GLY A 64 11.17 8.62 -14.84
N ARG A 65 10.59 9.74 -14.41
CA ARG A 65 9.82 10.68 -15.26
C ARG A 65 10.06 12.13 -14.80
N PRO A 66 10.08 13.09 -15.72
CA PRO A 66 10.15 14.50 -15.35
C PRO A 66 8.91 14.90 -14.58
N TYR A 67 9.09 15.43 -13.39
CA TYR A 67 8.08 16.05 -12.55
C TYR A 67 8.66 17.35 -12.00
N LYS A 68 7.88 18.40 -11.97
CA LYS A 68 8.29 19.71 -11.44
C LYS A 68 7.40 20.08 -10.26
N PRO A 69 7.91 20.86 -9.28
CA PRO A 69 7.08 21.40 -8.22
C PRO A 69 5.84 22.10 -8.80
N GLY A 70 4.67 21.72 -8.29
CA GLY A 70 3.38 22.24 -8.79
C GLY A 70 2.75 21.44 -9.93
N ASP A 71 3.45 20.47 -10.52
CA ASP A 71 2.82 19.52 -11.43
C ASP A 71 1.72 18.74 -10.71
N GLY A 72 0.70 18.35 -11.47
CA GLY A 72 -0.40 17.55 -10.95
C GLY A 72 -0.06 16.07 -10.86
N TYR A 73 -0.82 15.36 -10.07
CA TYR A 73 -0.85 13.89 -10.07
C TYR A 73 -2.29 13.39 -10.14
N ARG A 74 -2.45 12.14 -10.50
CA ARG A 74 -3.73 11.42 -10.40
C ARG A 74 -3.55 10.08 -9.71
N LEU A 75 -4.60 9.62 -9.05
CA LEU A 75 -4.66 8.26 -8.53
C LEU A 75 -5.14 7.33 -9.66
N ASP A 76 -4.28 6.41 -10.10
CA ASP A 76 -4.65 5.46 -11.16
C ASP A 76 -5.61 4.41 -10.63
N ARG A 77 -5.30 3.86 -9.46
CA ARG A 77 -6.10 2.87 -8.75
C ARG A 77 -6.03 3.13 -7.26
N ALA A 78 -7.11 2.80 -6.57
CA ALA A 78 -7.13 2.76 -5.12
C ALA A 78 -8.01 1.60 -4.67
N TRP A 79 -7.56 0.86 -3.67
CA TRP A 79 -8.27 -0.30 -3.13
C TRP A 79 -8.01 -0.46 -1.64
N SER A 80 -8.89 -1.13 -0.93
CA SER A 80 -8.66 -1.57 0.44
C SER A 80 -8.34 -3.05 0.48
N ILE A 81 -7.41 -3.40 1.33
CA ILE A 81 -6.99 -4.78 1.61
C ILE A 81 -7.29 -5.09 3.07
N ARG A 82 -7.94 -6.24 3.32
CA ARG A 82 -8.16 -6.76 4.66
C ARG A 82 -7.55 -8.15 4.75
N LEU A 83 -6.37 -8.23 5.39
CA LEU A 83 -5.70 -9.49 5.71
C LEU A 83 -6.30 -10.08 6.97
N ARG A 84 -6.56 -11.38 6.96
CA ARG A 84 -6.90 -12.19 8.13
C ARG A 84 -5.63 -12.67 8.83
N PRO A 85 -5.71 -13.29 10.01
CA PRO A 85 -4.57 -13.95 10.63
C PRO A 85 -3.77 -14.78 9.62
N HIS A 86 -2.44 -14.73 9.72
CA HIS A 86 -1.48 -15.32 8.78
C HIS A 86 -1.52 -14.73 7.36
N GLY A 87 -2.28 -13.66 7.15
CA GLY A 87 -2.35 -12.98 5.86
C GLY A 87 -1.08 -12.18 5.55
N PHE A 88 -0.75 -12.09 4.26
CA PHE A 88 0.42 -11.37 3.78
C PHE A 88 0.27 -10.97 2.32
N HIS A 89 1.19 -10.16 1.83
CA HIS A 89 1.42 -9.95 0.40
C HIS A 89 2.71 -10.65 -0.01
N VAL A 90 2.65 -11.46 -1.07
CA VAL A 90 3.87 -11.93 -1.74
C VAL A 90 4.63 -10.73 -2.27
N ASN A 91 5.95 -10.82 -2.32
CA ASN A 91 6.78 -9.75 -2.85
C ASN A 91 6.41 -9.47 -4.32
N HIS A 92 6.15 -8.22 -4.62
CA HIS A 92 5.71 -7.75 -5.94
C HIS A 92 6.11 -6.29 -6.14
N LEU A 93 5.89 -5.78 -7.33
CA LEU A 93 6.07 -4.38 -7.70
C LEU A 93 4.89 -3.92 -8.58
N HIS A 94 4.75 -2.61 -8.77
CA HIS A 94 3.69 -2.05 -9.61
C HIS A 94 4.28 -1.41 -10.87
N PRO A 95 4.44 -2.16 -11.97
CA PRO A 95 5.18 -1.71 -13.15
C PRO A 95 4.52 -0.53 -13.89
N ARG A 96 3.25 -0.25 -13.60
CA ARG A 96 2.49 0.85 -14.19
C ARG A 96 2.39 2.07 -13.26
N GLY A 97 2.70 1.90 -12.00
CA GLY A 97 2.70 2.96 -11.02
C GLY A 97 3.95 3.82 -11.10
N TRP A 98 3.90 5.01 -10.55
CA TRP A 98 5.04 5.88 -10.30
C TRP A 98 5.40 5.85 -8.81
N ILE A 99 4.41 6.08 -7.97
CA ILE A 99 4.49 5.92 -6.53
C ILE A 99 3.39 4.98 -6.08
N SER A 100 3.74 4.02 -5.25
CA SER A 100 2.82 3.13 -4.57
C SER A 100 2.69 3.53 -3.11
N SER A 101 1.63 3.08 -2.46
CA SER A 101 1.35 3.47 -1.08
C SER A 101 0.71 2.35 -0.26
N ALA A 102 0.79 2.53 1.06
CA ALA A 102 0.00 1.79 2.03
C ALA A 102 -0.40 2.71 3.18
N CYS A 103 -1.69 2.94 3.36
CA CYS A 103 -2.26 3.65 4.51
C CYS A 103 -2.89 2.65 5.48
N TYR A 104 -2.49 2.68 6.74
CA TYR A 104 -2.91 1.67 7.73
C TYR A 104 -4.17 2.13 8.46
N ILE A 105 -5.26 1.35 8.33
CA ILE A 105 -6.60 1.67 8.83
C ILE A 105 -6.97 0.86 10.08
N GLU A 106 -6.59 -0.42 10.13
CA GLU A 106 -6.68 -1.28 11.30
C GLU A 106 -5.41 -2.13 11.40
N LEU A 107 -4.90 -2.31 12.58
CA LEU A 107 -3.68 -3.08 12.83
C LEU A 107 -3.91 -4.10 13.94
N PRO A 108 -3.44 -5.36 13.76
CA PRO A 108 -3.41 -6.33 14.83
C PRO A 108 -2.34 -5.98 15.85
N SER A 109 -2.51 -6.38 17.09
CA SER A 109 -1.52 -6.24 18.15
C SER A 109 -0.18 -6.91 17.81
N ALA A 110 -0.21 -7.91 16.94
CA ALA A 110 0.97 -8.62 16.44
C ALA A 110 2.02 -7.70 15.81
N VAL A 111 1.64 -6.55 15.23
CA VAL A 111 2.61 -5.60 14.63
C VAL A 111 3.61 -4.99 15.62
N ALA A 112 3.36 -5.14 16.92
CA ALA A 112 4.34 -4.78 17.95
C ALA A 112 5.54 -5.74 18.00
N ARG A 113 5.40 -6.94 17.42
CA ARG A 113 6.46 -7.96 17.37
C ARG A 113 7.09 -7.99 15.99
N ARG A 114 8.29 -7.44 15.86
CA ARG A 114 9.04 -7.47 14.59
C ARG A 114 9.28 -8.92 14.13
N PRO A 115 9.07 -9.24 12.83
CA PRO A 115 8.58 -8.37 11.75
C PRO A 115 7.09 -8.60 11.43
N GLU A 116 6.27 -9.14 12.34
CA GLU A 116 4.90 -9.56 12.09
C GLU A 116 4.01 -8.45 11.51
N GLY A 117 3.45 -8.67 10.34
CA GLY A 117 2.59 -7.72 9.65
C GLY A 117 3.30 -6.47 9.09
N TRP A 118 4.64 -6.41 9.16
CA TRP A 118 5.41 -5.29 8.67
C TRP A 118 5.49 -5.27 7.15
N LEU A 119 5.66 -4.09 6.61
CA LEU A 119 5.94 -3.88 5.18
C LEU A 119 7.44 -4.10 4.97
N GLN A 120 7.79 -5.00 4.05
CA GLN A 120 9.17 -5.31 3.71
C GLN A 120 9.51 -4.87 2.29
N PHE A 121 10.79 -4.54 2.04
CA PHE A 121 11.30 -4.04 0.78
C PHE A 121 12.59 -4.74 0.37
N GLY A 122 12.84 -4.79 -0.95
CA GLY A 122 14.11 -5.23 -1.54
C GLY A 122 14.13 -6.69 -1.96
N GLU A 123 13.40 -7.57 -1.30
CA GLU A 123 13.34 -8.98 -1.68
C GLU A 123 12.49 -9.18 -2.94
N PRO A 124 13.08 -9.68 -4.06
CA PRO A 124 12.32 -9.95 -5.27
C PRO A 124 11.27 -11.05 -5.09
N GLY A 125 10.13 -10.91 -5.77
CA GLY A 125 9.11 -11.96 -5.86
C GLY A 125 9.44 -13.08 -6.87
N ILE A 126 10.66 -13.13 -7.34
CA ILE A 126 11.21 -14.13 -8.27
C ILE A 126 12.50 -14.69 -7.71
N PRO A 127 12.87 -15.96 -8.02
CA PRO A 127 14.16 -16.51 -7.64
C PRO A 127 15.32 -15.69 -8.22
N THR A 128 16.34 -15.42 -7.39
CA THR A 128 17.58 -14.74 -7.79
C THR A 128 18.79 -15.57 -7.45
N HIS A 129 19.92 -15.31 -8.14
CA HIS A 129 21.18 -15.94 -7.81
C HIS A 129 22.30 -14.87 -7.76
N PRO A 130 22.90 -14.61 -6.58
CA PRO A 130 22.56 -15.18 -5.26
C PRO A 130 21.12 -14.83 -4.81
N GLY A 131 20.58 -15.62 -3.90
CA GLY A 131 19.29 -15.33 -3.28
C GLY A 131 19.33 -13.98 -2.54
N LEU A 132 18.40 -13.08 -2.86
CA LEU A 132 18.25 -11.79 -2.19
C LEU A 132 17.17 -11.87 -1.13
N THR A 133 17.38 -11.15 -0.04
CA THR A 133 16.45 -11.05 1.09
C THR A 133 15.97 -9.62 1.26
N SER A 134 15.00 -9.40 2.14
CA SER A 134 14.54 -8.05 2.48
C SER A 134 15.70 -7.18 2.96
N GLU A 135 15.82 -5.98 2.39
CA GLU A 135 16.84 -4.98 2.75
C GLU A 135 16.43 -4.15 3.96
N PHE A 136 15.14 -3.84 4.07
CA PHE A 136 14.59 -3.11 5.21
C PHE A 136 13.10 -3.36 5.39
N GLU A 137 12.61 -3.04 6.57
CA GLU A 137 11.22 -3.23 6.97
C GLU A 137 10.67 -1.95 7.61
N VAL A 138 9.38 -1.71 7.40
CA VAL A 138 8.66 -0.57 7.98
C VAL A 138 7.56 -1.09 8.89
N GLN A 139 7.63 -0.74 10.18
CA GLN A 139 6.56 -1.04 11.13
C GLN A 139 5.30 -0.26 10.76
N PRO A 140 4.16 -0.92 10.56
CA PRO A 140 2.91 -0.23 10.33
C PRO A 140 2.47 0.54 11.59
N GLN A 141 1.98 1.75 11.39
CA GLN A 141 1.40 2.59 12.44
C GLN A 141 0.02 3.07 12.00
N LEU A 142 -0.95 3.00 12.89
CA LEU A 142 -2.34 3.37 12.59
C LEU A 142 -2.43 4.82 12.09
N GLY A 143 -3.13 5.03 10.99
CA GLY A 143 -3.28 6.35 10.36
C GLY A 143 -2.08 6.82 9.53
N HIS A 144 -0.96 6.09 9.53
CA HIS A 144 0.21 6.46 8.75
C HIS A 144 0.08 6.03 7.28
N LEU A 145 0.54 6.91 6.39
CA LEU A 145 0.67 6.68 4.96
C LEU A 145 2.15 6.47 4.62
N VAL A 146 2.49 5.30 4.10
CA VAL A 146 3.81 5.00 3.53
C VAL A 146 3.74 5.23 2.03
N LEU A 147 4.69 5.99 1.49
CA LEU A 147 4.85 6.28 0.07
C LEU A 147 6.22 5.80 -0.41
N PHE A 148 6.28 5.14 -1.54
CA PHE A 148 7.51 4.57 -2.09
C PHE A 148 7.44 4.43 -3.61
N PRO A 149 8.59 4.44 -4.32
CA PRO A 149 8.63 4.22 -5.76
C PRO A 149 8.00 2.87 -6.13
N SER A 150 7.12 2.88 -7.12
CA SER A 150 6.34 1.69 -7.51
C SER A 150 7.20 0.53 -8.07
N TYR A 151 8.43 0.82 -8.50
CA TYR A 151 9.39 -0.19 -8.96
C TYR A 151 10.08 -0.98 -7.84
N MET A 152 9.93 -0.54 -6.58
CA MET A 152 10.52 -1.26 -5.44
C MET A 152 9.76 -2.56 -5.18
N TRP A 153 10.50 -3.65 -5.09
CA TRP A 153 9.97 -4.91 -4.58
C TRP A 153 9.50 -4.73 -3.15
N HIS A 154 8.26 -5.10 -2.88
CA HIS A 154 7.68 -4.99 -1.54
C HIS A 154 6.68 -6.10 -1.27
N GLY A 155 6.51 -6.41 0.00
CA GLY A 155 5.57 -7.41 0.50
C GLY A 155 5.14 -7.09 1.93
N THR A 156 4.32 -7.96 2.50
CA THR A 156 3.94 -7.88 3.91
C THR A 156 4.29 -9.19 4.58
N VAL A 157 5.01 -9.13 5.68
CA VAL A 157 5.33 -10.32 6.48
C VAL A 157 4.05 -10.89 7.09
N PRO A 158 3.82 -12.20 7.10
CA PRO A 158 2.70 -12.82 7.80
C PRO A 158 2.68 -12.43 9.29
N PHE A 159 1.50 -12.40 9.89
CA PHE A 159 1.32 -12.08 11.31
C PHE A 159 0.42 -13.12 11.99
N SER A 160 0.60 -13.30 13.27
CA SER A 160 -0.16 -14.21 14.12
C SER A 160 -1.32 -13.51 14.86
N GLY A 161 -2.10 -14.27 15.63
CA GLY A 161 -3.24 -13.77 16.41
C GLY A 161 -4.56 -13.91 15.70
N GLU A 162 -5.60 -13.25 16.23
CA GLU A 162 -6.99 -13.36 15.72
C GLU A 162 -7.48 -12.08 15.03
N GLU A 163 -6.73 -10.99 15.16
CA GLU A 163 -7.11 -9.69 14.64
C GLU A 163 -6.81 -9.57 13.14
N ALA A 164 -7.59 -8.75 12.43
CA ALA A 164 -7.34 -8.44 11.03
C ALA A 164 -6.44 -7.21 10.88
N ARG A 165 -5.71 -7.14 9.76
CA ARG A 165 -4.95 -5.97 9.32
C ARG A 165 -5.65 -5.35 8.11
N MET A 166 -6.04 -4.08 8.21
CA MET A 166 -6.66 -3.36 7.10
C MET A 166 -5.80 -2.19 6.66
N SER A 167 -5.61 -2.06 5.35
CA SER A 167 -4.96 -0.92 4.72
C SER A 167 -5.75 -0.45 3.51
N ALA A 168 -5.57 0.82 3.15
CA ALA A 168 -5.92 1.37 1.86
C ALA A 168 -4.63 1.63 1.07
N ALA A 169 -4.60 1.21 -0.17
CA ALA A 169 -3.46 1.37 -1.07
C ALA A 169 -3.88 2.06 -2.35
N MET A 170 -2.96 2.80 -2.96
CA MET A 170 -3.18 3.48 -4.22
C MET A 170 -1.89 3.63 -4.99
N ASP A 171 -2.03 3.70 -6.31
CA ASP A 171 -0.94 4.05 -7.23
C ASP A 171 -1.12 5.49 -7.70
N VAL A 172 -0.07 6.28 -7.59
CA VAL A 172 0.02 7.67 -8.02
C VAL A 172 0.72 7.72 -9.37
N LEU A 173 0.18 8.49 -10.29
CA LEU A 173 0.79 8.79 -11.59
C LEU A 173 0.90 10.29 -11.79
N PRO A 174 1.94 10.79 -12.48
CA PRO A 174 2.01 12.18 -12.90
C PRO A 174 0.93 12.48 -13.96
N VAL A 175 0.49 13.72 -14.03
CA VAL A 175 -0.36 14.25 -15.10
C VAL A 175 0.41 15.24 -15.94
#